data_5d196d4dd05e604ead9c35df090b4092
#
_entry.id   5d196d4dd05e604ead9c35df090b4092
#
_cell.length_a   1.000
_cell.length_b   1.000
_cell.length_c   1.000
_cell.angle_alpha   90.00
_cell.angle_beta   90.00
_cell.angle_gamma   90.00
#
_symmetry.space_group_name_H-M   'P 1'
#
loop_
_entity.id
_entity.type
_entity.pdbx_description
1 polymer ?
#
loop_
_entity_poly.entity_id
_entity_poly.type
_entity_poly.pdbx_seq_one_letter_code
_entity_poly.pdbx_strand_id
1 'polypeptide(L)'
;MHYRQAPDLRHALQAIQAWLHQLPGDLSTLGGKAVVNVLQRAAPDKADAVLRLLELSACESLLFAGDDVNDEPVFERARPDWLTVRIGSPEAISRAMYCLEDPAAMEQLLDVILQHLMARP
;
A
#
# COMPACT_ATOMS: atom_id res chain seq x y z
N MET A 1 9.85 11.23 7.70
CA MET A 1 10.41 11.42 9.05
C MET A 1 10.27 10.12 9.82
N HIS A 2 11.39 9.44 10.12
CA HIS A 2 11.41 8.19 10.89
C HIS A 2 11.64 8.50 12.37
N TYR A 3 10.86 7.87 13.24
CA TYR A 3 10.97 8.03 14.69
C TYR A 3 11.07 6.69 15.45
N ARG A 4 11.39 5.59 14.72
CA ARG A 4 11.51 4.23 15.28
C ARG A 4 12.52 4.11 16.43
N GLN A 5 13.54 4.97 16.43
CA GLN A 5 14.60 4.98 17.46
C GLN A 5 14.33 5.98 18.59
N ALA A 6 13.17 6.64 18.60
CA ALA A 6 12.85 7.56 19.69
C ALA A 6 12.60 6.77 21.00
N PRO A 7 13.07 7.28 22.15
CA PRO A 7 12.83 6.64 23.45
C PRO A 7 11.34 6.51 23.80
N ASP A 8 10.53 7.47 23.35
CA ASP A 8 9.08 7.47 23.48
C ASP A 8 8.46 7.77 22.10
N LEU A 9 7.90 6.72 21.48
CA LEU A 9 7.30 6.81 20.15
C LEU A 9 6.05 7.70 20.13
N ARG A 10 5.27 7.70 21.22
CA ARG A 10 4.05 8.51 21.30
C ARG A 10 4.40 10.00 21.36
N HIS A 11 5.32 10.37 22.22
CA HIS A 11 5.79 11.75 22.35
C HIS A 11 6.46 12.24 21.06
N ALA A 12 7.27 11.39 20.42
CA ALA A 12 7.89 11.71 19.15
C ALA A 12 6.85 11.96 18.04
N LEU A 13 5.81 11.11 17.94
CA LEU A 13 4.73 11.30 16.99
C LEU A 13 3.97 12.61 17.23
N GLN A 14 3.64 12.92 18.49
CA GLN A 14 2.95 14.17 18.87
C GLN A 14 3.79 15.40 18.49
N ALA A 15 5.10 15.38 18.78
CA ALA A 15 6.01 16.47 18.42
C ALA A 15 6.08 16.66 16.88
N ILE A 16 6.16 15.57 16.12
CA ILE A 16 6.14 15.62 14.66
C ILE A 16 4.81 16.22 14.16
N GLN A 17 3.68 15.77 14.68
CA GLN A 17 2.37 16.28 14.29
C GLN A 17 2.21 17.76 14.62
N ALA A 18 2.62 18.20 15.80
CA ALA A 18 2.58 19.60 16.20
C ALA A 18 3.44 20.50 15.29
N TRP A 19 4.58 19.98 14.85
CA TRP A 19 5.44 20.70 13.90
C TRP A 19 4.81 20.75 12.51
N LEU A 20 4.23 19.65 12.06
CA LEU A 20 3.58 19.55 10.74
C LEU A 20 2.37 20.49 10.60
N HIS A 21 1.65 20.76 11.69
CA HIS A 21 0.54 21.74 11.71
C HIS A 21 0.99 23.18 11.44
N GLN A 22 2.28 23.48 11.56
CA GLN A 22 2.86 24.80 11.28
C GLN A 22 3.32 24.95 9.82
N LEU A 23 3.27 23.85 9.04
CA LEU A 23 3.67 23.88 7.63
C LEU A 23 2.57 24.44 6.72
N PRO A 24 2.93 24.93 5.53
CA PRO A 24 1.97 25.41 4.54
C PRO A 24 0.87 24.39 4.24
N GLY A 25 -0.35 24.87 3.95
CA GLY A 25 -1.54 24.03 3.80
C GLY A 25 -1.60 23.17 2.52
N ASP A 26 -0.59 23.21 1.68
CA ASP A 26 -0.44 22.37 0.48
C ASP A 26 0.24 21.03 0.73
N LEU A 27 0.58 20.73 1.99
CA LEU A 27 1.17 19.47 2.40
C LEU A 27 0.12 18.50 2.96
N SER A 28 0.34 17.23 2.71
CA SER A 28 -0.37 16.09 3.30
C SER A 28 0.59 15.19 4.04
N THR A 29 0.07 14.44 4.99
CA THR A 29 0.86 13.48 5.76
C THR A 29 0.31 12.08 5.61
N LEU A 30 1.19 11.11 5.49
CA LEU A 30 0.86 9.71 5.43
C LEU A 30 1.65 8.96 6.49
N GLY A 31 0.95 8.31 7.41
CA GLY A 31 1.55 7.50 8.47
C GLY A 31 2.06 6.15 7.96
N GLY A 32 2.94 5.52 8.73
CA GLY A 32 3.43 4.16 8.52
C GLY A 32 4.02 3.60 9.82
N LYS A 33 4.71 2.47 9.74
CA LYS A 33 5.34 1.81 10.91
C LYS A 33 6.48 2.67 11.49
N ALA A 34 6.16 3.54 12.46
CA ALA A 34 7.07 4.51 13.09
C ALA A 34 7.72 5.48 12.07
N VAL A 35 6.93 5.92 11.10
CA VAL A 35 7.31 6.92 10.10
C VAL A 35 6.13 7.85 9.81
N VAL A 36 6.42 9.12 9.57
CA VAL A 36 5.49 10.09 8.99
C VAL A 36 6.09 10.58 7.68
N ASN A 37 5.42 10.31 6.59
CA ASN A 37 5.75 10.83 5.27
C ASN A 37 5.05 12.17 5.08
N VAL A 38 5.77 13.15 4.57
CA VAL A 38 5.25 14.47 4.22
C VAL A 38 5.30 14.59 2.71
N LEU A 39 4.15 14.83 2.11
CA LEU A 39 3.96 14.87 0.66
C LEU A 39 3.30 16.18 0.27
N GLN A 40 3.50 16.63 -0.94
CA GLN A 40 2.61 17.64 -1.51
C GLN A 40 1.21 17.04 -1.65
N ARG A 41 0.17 17.83 -1.36
CA ARG A 41 -1.22 17.36 -1.40
C ARG A 41 -1.63 16.80 -2.78
N ALA A 42 -1.04 17.33 -3.85
CA ALA A 42 -1.27 16.90 -5.22
C ALA A 42 -0.22 15.87 -5.71
N ALA A 43 0.64 15.33 -4.82
CA ALA A 43 1.61 14.32 -5.23
C ALA A 43 0.89 13.04 -5.67
N PRO A 44 1.31 12.42 -6.78
CA PRO A 44 0.79 11.12 -7.20
C PRO A 44 0.96 10.09 -6.09
N ASP A 45 -0.05 9.29 -5.88
CA ASP A 45 -0.01 8.17 -4.95
C ASP A 45 0.41 6.85 -5.65
N LYS A 46 0.43 5.75 -4.90
CA LYS A 46 0.80 4.44 -5.45
C LYS A 46 -0.20 3.96 -6.50
N ALA A 47 -1.48 4.31 -6.37
CA ALA A 47 -2.49 3.94 -7.35
C ALA A 47 -2.30 4.70 -8.68
N ASP A 48 -1.90 5.96 -8.64
CA ASP A 48 -1.57 6.72 -9.85
C ASP A 48 -0.40 6.08 -10.60
N ALA A 49 0.62 5.61 -9.87
CA ALA A 49 1.75 4.89 -10.45
C ALA A 49 1.34 3.56 -11.08
N VAL A 50 0.50 2.78 -10.39
CA VAL A 50 -0.02 1.50 -10.89
C VAL A 50 -0.86 1.70 -12.15
N LEU A 51 -1.77 2.66 -12.15
CA LEU A 51 -2.59 2.99 -13.33
C LEU A 51 -1.72 3.40 -14.52
N ARG A 52 -0.70 4.20 -14.26
CA ARG A 52 0.25 4.60 -15.32
C ARG A 52 1.04 3.42 -15.89
N LEU A 53 1.45 2.49 -15.04
CA LEU A 53 2.14 1.26 -15.48
C LEU A 53 1.22 0.37 -16.33
N LEU A 54 -0.05 0.23 -15.97
CA LEU A 54 -1.03 -0.50 -16.76
C LEU A 54 -1.21 0.11 -18.16
N GLU A 55 -1.34 1.43 -18.24
CA GLU A 55 -1.42 2.13 -19.52
C GLU A 55 -0.19 1.87 -20.40
N LEU A 56 1.01 1.95 -19.80
CA LEU A 56 2.28 1.76 -20.51
C LEU A 56 2.53 0.31 -20.94
N SER A 57 2.08 -0.66 -20.14
CA SER A 57 2.27 -2.09 -20.42
C SER A 57 1.22 -2.68 -21.33
N ALA A 58 0.13 -1.95 -21.61
CA ALA A 58 -1.04 -2.44 -22.34
C ALA A 58 -1.63 -3.75 -21.73
N CYS A 59 -1.46 -3.94 -20.41
CA CYS A 59 -2.05 -5.06 -19.68
C CYS A 59 -3.48 -4.74 -19.30
N GLU A 60 -4.37 -5.73 -19.44
CA GLU A 60 -5.80 -5.59 -19.09
C GLU A 60 -6.06 -5.95 -17.63
N SER A 61 -5.24 -6.83 -17.03
CA SER A 61 -5.39 -7.34 -15.66
C SER A 61 -4.15 -7.07 -14.82
N LEU A 62 -4.33 -7.06 -13.51
CA LEU A 62 -3.29 -6.78 -12.54
C LEU A 62 -3.43 -7.71 -11.33
N LEU A 63 -2.29 -8.25 -10.87
CA LEU A 63 -2.12 -8.74 -9.51
C LEU A 63 -1.38 -7.67 -8.71
N PHE A 64 -1.96 -7.21 -7.61
CA PHE A 64 -1.33 -6.29 -6.67
C PHE A 64 -1.40 -6.85 -5.25
N ALA A 65 -0.26 -6.97 -4.60
CA ALA A 65 -0.15 -7.38 -3.20
C ALA A 65 0.56 -6.30 -2.39
N GLY A 66 0.06 -6.02 -1.19
CA GLY A 66 0.60 -4.98 -0.32
C GLY A 66 0.33 -5.23 1.15
N ASP A 67 1.20 -4.70 2.01
CA ASP A 67 1.13 -4.88 3.47
C ASP A 67 1.01 -3.54 4.25
N ASP A 68 1.09 -2.41 3.55
CA ASP A 68 1.13 -1.08 4.17
C ASP A 68 -0.13 -0.25 3.86
N VAL A 69 -0.35 0.78 4.65
CA VAL A 69 -1.40 1.79 4.46
C VAL A 69 -1.26 2.50 3.11
N ASN A 70 -0.05 2.64 2.61
CA ASN A 70 0.25 3.22 1.29
C ASN A 70 -0.29 2.39 0.12
N ASP A 71 -0.71 1.14 0.37
CA ASP A 71 -1.26 0.24 -0.64
C ASP A 71 -2.78 0.40 -0.78
N GLU A 72 -3.44 0.92 0.25
CA GLU A 72 -4.90 1.09 0.26
C GLU A 72 -5.45 1.89 -0.92
N PRO A 73 -4.82 2.98 -1.41
CA PRO A 73 -5.29 3.68 -2.60
C PRO A 73 -5.36 2.78 -3.85
N VAL A 74 -4.49 1.76 -3.97
CA VAL A 74 -4.56 0.78 -5.06
C VAL A 74 -5.75 -0.15 -4.88
N PHE A 75 -5.99 -0.62 -3.66
CA PHE A 75 -7.14 -1.47 -3.34
C PHE A 75 -8.47 -0.73 -3.55
N GLU A 76 -8.53 0.54 -3.16
CA GLU A 76 -9.72 1.38 -3.36
C GLU A 76 -10.07 1.62 -4.83
N ARG A 77 -9.06 1.71 -5.69
CA ARG A 77 -9.22 1.96 -7.14
C ARG A 77 -9.20 0.68 -7.96
N ALA A 78 -9.21 -0.49 -7.31
CA ALA A 78 -9.18 -1.78 -7.99
C ALA A 78 -10.40 -1.97 -8.89
N ARG A 79 -10.16 -2.52 -10.07
CA ARG A 79 -11.20 -2.91 -11.02
C ARG A 79 -11.62 -4.37 -10.78
N PRO A 80 -12.79 -4.81 -11.26
CA PRO A 80 -13.26 -6.20 -11.07
C PRO A 80 -12.35 -7.27 -11.67
N ASP A 81 -11.55 -6.92 -12.66
CA ASP A 81 -10.58 -7.77 -13.35
C ASP A 81 -9.18 -7.77 -12.71
N TRP A 82 -9.02 -7.06 -11.59
CA TRP A 82 -7.80 -7.06 -10.81
C TRP A 82 -7.87 -8.09 -9.69
N LEU A 83 -6.72 -8.66 -9.35
CA LEU A 83 -6.55 -9.48 -8.15
C LEU A 83 -5.78 -8.67 -7.14
N THR A 84 -6.43 -8.26 -6.05
CA THR A 84 -5.80 -7.47 -4.99
C THR A 84 -5.74 -8.25 -3.70
N VAL A 85 -4.55 -8.27 -3.08
CA VAL A 85 -4.24 -9.09 -1.92
C VAL A 85 -3.57 -8.24 -0.85
N ARG A 86 -4.21 -8.12 0.30
CA ARG A 86 -3.55 -7.57 1.49
C ARG A 86 -2.74 -8.66 2.18
N ILE A 87 -1.53 -8.32 2.60
CA ILE A 87 -0.69 -9.20 3.41
C ILE A 87 -0.66 -8.65 4.84
N GLY A 88 -1.01 -9.50 5.81
CA GLY A 88 -1.01 -9.16 7.24
C GLY A 88 -2.30 -9.54 7.94
N SER A 89 -2.54 -8.96 9.12
CA SER A 89 -3.70 -9.32 9.95
C SER A 89 -5.03 -9.17 9.21
N PRO A 90 -5.89 -10.20 9.24
CA PRO A 90 -7.23 -10.16 8.65
C PRO A 90 -8.16 -9.16 9.37
N GLU A 91 -7.82 -8.73 10.59
CA GLU A 91 -8.57 -7.74 11.34
C GLU A 91 -8.31 -6.31 10.86
N ALA A 92 -7.28 -6.11 10.04
CA ALA A 92 -6.97 -4.80 9.51
C ALA A 92 -8.03 -4.38 8.47
N ILE A 93 -8.53 -3.16 8.62
CA ILE A 93 -9.47 -2.57 7.66
C ILE A 93 -8.74 -2.37 6.33
N SER A 94 -9.24 -3.01 5.28
CA SER A 94 -8.68 -2.91 3.92
C SER A 94 -9.77 -3.01 2.86
N ARG A 95 -9.49 -2.47 1.68
CA ARG A 95 -10.31 -2.60 0.47
C ARG A 95 -9.79 -3.69 -0.48
N ALA A 96 -8.73 -4.39 -0.13
CA ALA A 96 -8.25 -5.54 -0.89
C ALA A 96 -9.32 -6.64 -0.99
N MET A 97 -9.39 -7.34 -2.13
CA MET A 97 -10.35 -8.43 -2.35
C MET A 97 -10.05 -9.65 -1.47
N TYR A 98 -8.76 -9.88 -1.20
CA TYR A 98 -8.28 -11.04 -0.44
C TYR A 98 -7.26 -10.61 0.59
N CYS A 99 -7.10 -11.44 1.62
CA CYS A 99 -6.09 -11.27 2.66
C CYS A 99 -5.27 -12.55 2.81
N LEU A 100 -3.97 -12.41 2.90
CA LEU A 100 -3.04 -13.45 3.32
C LEU A 100 -2.42 -13.01 4.65
N GLU A 101 -2.54 -13.86 5.66
CA GLU A 101 -2.07 -13.53 7.02
C GLU A 101 -0.54 -13.49 7.12
N ASP A 102 0.14 -14.26 6.29
CA ASP A 102 1.58 -14.44 6.32
C ASP A 102 2.19 -14.16 4.93
N PRO A 103 3.30 -13.41 4.85
CA PRO A 103 4.07 -13.26 3.63
C PRO A 103 4.49 -14.60 2.98
N ALA A 104 4.71 -15.66 3.76
CA ALA A 104 5.02 -17.00 3.23
C ALA A 104 3.87 -17.60 2.41
N ALA A 105 2.62 -17.23 2.69
CA ALA A 105 1.47 -17.64 1.89
C ALA A 105 1.48 -17.02 0.47
N MET A 106 2.24 -15.95 0.26
CA MET A 106 2.42 -15.34 -1.06
C MET A 106 3.16 -16.25 -2.02
N GLU A 107 4.12 -17.03 -1.54
CA GLU A 107 4.83 -18.04 -2.35
C GLU A 107 3.82 -19.07 -2.90
N GLN A 108 2.94 -19.60 -2.04
CA GLN A 108 1.91 -20.55 -2.44
C GLN A 108 0.94 -19.95 -3.47
N LEU A 109 0.52 -18.69 -3.29
CA LEU A 109 -0.32 -18.00 -4.27
C LEU A 109 0.37 -17.89 -5.62
N LEU A 110 1.63 -17.50 -5.65
CA LEU A 110 2.42 -17.38 -6.88
C LEU A 110 2.60 -18.74 -7.58
N ASP A 111 2.83 -19.81 -6.82
CA ASP A 111 2.91 -21.17 -7.37
C ASP A 111 1.61 -21.61 -8.03
N VAL A 112 0.46 -21.34 -7.39
CA VAL A 112 -0.87 -21.67 -7.97
C VAL A 112 -1.09 -20.86 -9.26
N ILE A 113 -0.76 -19.58 -9.27
CA ILE A 113 -0.87 -18.74 -10.47
C ILE A 113 0.02 -19.29 -11.60
N LEU A 114 1.29 -19.60 -11.27
CA LEU A 114 2.24 -20.14 -12.25
C LEU A 114 1.73 -21.45 -12.86
N GLN A 115 1.28 -22.40 -12.03
CA GLN A 115 0.71 -23.66 -12.49
C GLN A 115 -0.49 -23.44 -13.42
N HIS A 116 -1.37 -22.50 -13.07
CA HIS A 116 -2.52 -22.18 -13.89
C HIS A 116 -2.14 -21.56 -15.25
N LEU A 117 -1.13 -20.70 -15.27
CA LEU A 117 -0.62 -20.09 -16.49
C LEU A 117 0.07 -21.13 -17.40
N MET A 118 0.81 -22.08 -16.81
CA MET A 118 1.48 -23.15 -17.56
C MET A 118 0.53 -24.23 -18.07
N ALA A 119 -0.63 -24.40 -17.44
CA ALA A 119 -1.65 -25.35 -17.86
C ALA A 119 -2.56 -24.84 -18.98
N ARG A 120 -2.47 -23.58 -19.36
CA ARG A 120 -3.20 -23.03 -20.52
C ARG A 120 -2.51 -23.45 -21.82
N PRO A 121 -3.25 -24.08 -22.76
CA PRO A 121 -2.71 -24.46 -24.08
C PRO A 121 -2.35 -23.25 -24.94
#